data_1f8c41f814a5197de3c12c056013aeb0
#
_entry.id   1f8c41f814a5197de3c12c056013aeb0
#
_cell.length_a   1.000
_cell.length_b   1.000
_cell.length_c   1.000
_cell.angle_alpha   90.00
_cell.angle_beta   90.00
_cell.angle_gamma   90.00
#
_symmetry.space_group_name_H-M   'P 1'
#
loop_
_entity.id
_entity.type
_entity.pdbx_description
1 polymer ?
#
loop_
_entity_poly.entity_id
_entity_poly.type
_entity_poly.pdbx_seq_one_letter_code
_entity_poly.pdbx_strand_id
1 'polypeptide(L)'
;FYDIDTPVTLAKLDARDEEYLSPALVPAFDFYLSFTGGPTLERLRRDYGARLPWPFYCMVDPSIYRPTGEPKRWDLGYLGPHRAVRHRARGRLLTEPARHLPCRRFVVAGAQYPDSIDWPGNVELIEHVPPSAHASFYSRLRFALNLTRRNMLATGWSPSVRLFEAAACGAVILSDRWEGLDSFFPE
;
A
#
# COMPACT_ATOMS: atom_id res chain seq x y z
N PHE A 1 21.16 -1.39 8.24
CA PHE A 1 20.38 -0.47 7.42
C PHE A 1 18.93 -0.95 7.33
N TYR A 2 17.96 -0.04 7.47
CA TYR A 2 16.54 -0.34 7.25
C TYR A 2 16.04 0.45 6.05
N ASP A 3 15.68 -0.27 5.00
CA ASP A 3 15.16 0.25 3.75
C ASP A 3 13.62 0.17 3.74
N ILE A 4 12.98 1.27 4.05
CA ILE A 4 11.52 1.37 4.14
C ILE A 4 10.81 1.47 2.79
N ASP A 5 11.55 1.61 1.68
CA ASP A 5 11.00 1.71 0.33
C ASP A 5 11.92 1.05 -0.71
N THR A 6 12.29 -0.18 -0.46
CA THR A 6 13.24 -0.96 -1.29
C THR A 6 12.97 -0.90 -2.79
N PRO A 7 11.71 -0.91 -3.29
CA PRO A 7 11.46 -0.76 -4.72
C PRO A 7 11.95 0.57 -5.31
N VAL A 8 11.93 1.64 -4.52
CA VAL A 8 12.45 2.95 -4.93
C VAL A 8 13.96 3.00 -4.79
N THR A 9 14.49 2.49 -3.68
CA THR A 9 15.95 2.39 -3.45
C THR A 9 16.62 1.62 -4.57
N LEU A 10 16.10 0.46 -4.97
CA LEU A 10 16.63 -0.33 -6.08
C LEU A 10 16.58 0.42 -7.41
N ALA A 11 15.47 1.11 -7.70
CA ALA A 11 15.37 1.89 -8.93
C ALA A 11 16.43 3.01 -9.00
N LYS A 12 16.74 3.63 -7.85
CA LYS A 12 17.81 4.63 -7.74
C LYS A 12 19.20 4.01 -7.89
N LEU A 13 19.48 2.91 -7.21
CA LEU A 13 20.75 2.18 -7.33
C LEU A 13 21.00 1.74 -8.79
N ASP A 14 19.98 1.23 -9.48
CA ASP A 14 20.05 0.86 -10.90
C ASP A 14 20.36 2.08 -11.79
N ALA A 15 19.80 3.22 -11.45
CA ALA A 15 20.05 4.50 -12.15
C ALA A 15 21.37 5.18 -11.75
N ARG A 16 22.15 4.59 -10.83
CA ARG A 16 23.34 5.19 -10.21
C ARG A 16 23.04 6.53 -9.52
N ASP A 17 21.84 6.67 -9.00
CA ASP A 17 21.41 7.80 -8.18
C ASP A 17 21.64 7.46 -6.70
N GLU A 18 22.61 8.11 -6.08
CA GLU A 18 23.05 7.84 -4.70
C GLU A 18 22.32 8.68 -3.65
N GLU A 19 21.19 9.30 -4.01
CA GLU A 19 20.42 10.15 -3.08
C GLU A 19 20.04 9.43 -1.78
N TYR A 20 19.65 8.15 -1.86
CA TYR A 20 19.25 7.39 -0.70
C TYR A 20 20.36 6.50 -0.13
N LEU A 21 21.14 5.89 -1.01
CA LEU A 21 22.13 4.91 -0.63
C LEU A 21 23.18 4.77 -1.75
N SER A 22 24.46 4.91 -1.40
CA SER A 22 25.53 4.56 -2.33
C SER A 22 25.69 3.03 -2.41
N PRO A 23 25.84 2.46 -3.61
CA PRO A 23 26.11 1.01 -3.77
C PRO A 23 27.31 0.54 -2.95
N ALA A 24 28.34 1.38 -2.79
CA ALA A 24 29.54 1.05 -2.01
C ALA A 24 29.27 0.85 -0.51
N LEU A 25 28.19 1.41 0.02
CA LEU A 25 27.82 1.30 1.42
C LEU A 25 27.01 0.01 1.72
N VAL A 26 26.36 -0.58 0.72
CA VAL A 26 25.52 -1.77 0.95
C VAL A 26 26.27 -2.91 1.62
N PRO A 27 27.50 -3.29 1.19
CA PRO A 27 28.27 -4.34 1.83
C PRO A 27 28.80 -3.97 3.23
N ALA A 28 28.77 -2.71 3.62
CA ALA A 28 29.26 -2.25 4.91
C ALA A 28 28.29 -2.54 6.07
N PHE A 29 27.03 -2.80 5.76
CA PHE A 29 26.01 -3.12 6.76
C PHE A 29 26.02 -4.62 7.09
N ASP A 30 25.95 -4.96 8.37
CA ASP A 30 25.82 -6.36 8.80
C ASP A 30 24.43 -6.91 8.42
N PHE A 31 23.38 -6.09 8.59
CA PHE A 31 22.01 -6.41 8.22
C PHE A 31 21.45 -5.39 7.23
N TYR A 32 20.79 -5.87 6.19
CA TYR A 32 19.98 -5.06 5.28
C TYR A 32 18.51 -5.44 5.46
N LEU A 33 17.78 -4.67 6.23
CA LEU A 33 16.35 -4.89 6.46
C LEU A 33 15.57 -4.26 5.32
N SER A 34 14.94 -5.11 4.52
CA SER A 34 14.25 -4.70 3.30
C SER A 34 12.74 -4.70 3.49
N PHE A 35 12.07 -3.61 3.06
CA PHE A 35 10.62 -3.58 2.93
C PHE A 35 10.08 -4.62 1.93
N THR A 36 10.89 -5.08 0.98
CA THR A 36 10.53 -6.05 -0.05
C THR A 36 11.22 -7.38 0.20
N GLY A 37 10.47 -8.46 0.13
CA GLY A 37 10.97 -9.82 0.27
C GLY A 37 11.22 -10.54 -1.06
N GLY A 38 11.07 -11.87 -1.02
CA GLY A 38 11.16 -12.74 -2.19
C GLY A 38 12.48 -12.61 -2.96
N PRO A 39 12.46 -12.67 -4.29
CA PRO A 39 13.67 -12.61 -5.14
C PRO A 39 14.50 -11.34 -4.97
N THR A 40 13.91 -10.27 -4.44
CA THR A 40 14.60 -9.01 -4.18
C THR A 40 15.74 -9.16 -3.18
N LEU A 41 15.61 -10.05 -2.19
CA LEU A 41 16.65 -10.28 -1.20
C LEU A 41 17.89 -10.91 -1.85
N GLU A 42 17.69 -11.85 -2.74
CA GLU A 42 18.80 -12.47 -3.49
C GLU A 42 19.46 -11.46 -4.44
N ARG A 43 18.67 -10.60 -5.07
CA ARG A 43 19.17 -9.50 -5.90
C ARG A 43 20.06 -8.55 -5.08
N LEU A 44 19.63 -8.13 -3.89
CA LEU A 44 20.41 -7.29 -2.98
C LEU A 44 21.75 -7.93 -2.63
N ARG A 45 21.76 -9.24 -2.42
CA ARG A 45 23.01 -9.99 -2.13
C ARG A 45 23.91 -10.05 -3.34
N ARG A 46 23.40 -10.50 -4.48
CA ARG A 46 24.17 -10.77 -5.69
C ARG A 46 24.69 -9.50 -6.37
N ASP A 47 23.83 -8.49 -6.53
CA ASP A 47 24.12 -7.32 -7.36
C ASP A 47 24.75 -6.17 -6.55
N TYR A 48 24.44 -6.10 -5.25
CA TYR A 48 24.88 -5.01 -4.39
C TYR A 48 25.73 -5.47 -3.18
N GLY A 49 25.93 -6.78 -3.01
CA GLY A 49 26.81 -7.32 -1.96
C GLY A 49 26.24 -7.21 -0.54
N ALA A 50 24.91 -7.10 -0.39
CA ALA A 50 24.31 -7.12 0.94
C ALA A 50 24.64 -8.42 1.67
N ARG A 51 25.23 -8.33 2.88
CA ARG A 51 25.70 -9.49 3.62
C ARG A 51 24.56 -10.36 4.10
N LEU A 52 23.58 -9.75 4.75
CA LEU A 52 22.42 -10.43 5.31
C LEU A 52 21.14 -9.64 5.02
N PRO A 53 20.62 -9.71 3.78
CA PRO A 53 19.34 -9.10 3.44
C PRO A 53 18.22 -9.93 4.05
N TRP A 54 17.32 -9.25 4.78
CA TRP A 54 16.20 -9.85 5.48
C TRP A 54 14.92 -9.07 5.24
N PRO A 55 13.76 -9.72 5.02
CA PRO A 55 12.51 -9.01 4.82
C PRO A 55 12.05 -8.41 6.15
N PHE A 56 11.72 -7.12 6.14
CA PHE A 56 11.18 -6.42 7.30
C PHE A 56 10.00 -5.57 6.85
N TYR A 57 8.85 -6.22 6.79
CA TYR A 57 7.62 -5.61 6.30
C TYR A 57 7.04 -4.63 7.28
N CYS A 58 6.15 -3.76 6.77
CA CYS A 58 5.32 -2.92 7.63
C CYS A 58 4.49 -3.76 8.59
N MET A 59 4.30 -3.24 9.77
CA MET A 59 3.50 -3.84 10.84
C MET A 59 2.45 -2.86 11.31
N VAL A 60 1.44 -3.37 11.98
CA VAL A 60 0.43 -2.58 12.67
C VAL A 60 0.36 -2.99 14.14
N ASP A 61 0.06 -2.02 15.00
CA ASP A 61 -0.19 -2.28 16.41
C ASP A 61 -1.64 -2.75 16.57
N PRO A 62 -1.88 -4.01 16.98
CA PRO A 62 -3.24 -4.54 17.13
C PRO A 62 -4.00 -3.92 18.31
N SER A 63 -3.35 -3.19 19.20
CA SER A 63 -4.04 -2.40 20.23
C SER A 63 -4.73 -1.17 19.65
N ILE A 64 -4.20 -0.63 18.55
CA ILE A 64 -4.71 0.52 17.82
C ILE A 64 -5.60 0.10 16.66
N TYR A 65 -5.09 -0.80 15.81
CA TYR A 65 -5.81 -1.31 14.64
C TYR A 65 -6.59 -2.57 15.01
N ARG A 66 -7.87 -2.39 15.29
CA ARG A 66 -8.81 -3.46 15.66
C ARG A 66 -10.23 -3.08 15.26
N PRO A 67 -11.15 -4.05 15.13
CA PRO A 67 -12.56 -3.75 14.89
C PRO A 67 -13.11 -2.84 16.00
N THR A 68 -13.77 -1.74 15.61
CA THR A 68 -14.35 -0.78 16.57
C THR A 68 -15.80 -1.08 16.91
N GLY A 69 -16.44 -2.05 16.21
CA GLY A 69 -17.86 -2.36 16.39
C GLY A 69 -18.82 -1.35 15.75
N GLU A 70 -18.33 -0.33 15.09
CA GLU A 70 -19.16 0.66 14.41
C GLU A 70 -19.91 0.07 13.20
N PRO A 71 -21.14 0.55 12.90
CA PRO A 71 -21.90 0.06 11.76
C PRO A 71 -21.21 0.39 10.43
N LYS A 72 -21.33 -0.52 9.46
CA LYS A 72 -20.82 -0.31 8.10
C LYS A 72 -21.49 0.91 7.47
N ARG A 73 -20.66 1.88 7.01
CA ARG A 73 -21.10 3.12 6.40
C ARG A 73 -20.91 3.10 4.89
N TRP A 74 -19.82 2.50 4.39
CA TRP A 74 -19.46 2.48 2.98
C TRP A 74 -19.30 1.04 2.48
N ASP A 75 -19.70 0.82 1.24
CA ASP A 75 -19.54 -0.48 0.59
C ASP A 75 -18.08 -0.69 0.16
N LEU A 76 -17.44 0.33 -0.42
CA LEU A 76 -16.03 0.28 -0.80
C LEU A 76 -15.32 1.59 -0.42
N GLY A 77 -14.13 1.45 0.18
CA GLY A 77 -13.32 2.61 0.54
C GLY A 77 -11.86 2.47 0.16
N TYR A 78 -11.24 3.59 -0.16
CA TYR A 78 -9.81 3.71 -0.42
C TYR A 78 -9.21 4.79 0.49
N LEU A 79 -8.14 4.42 1.22
CA LEU A 79 -7.37 5.37 2.04
C LEU A 79 -5.99 5.56 1.43
N GLY A 80 -5.69 6.77 0.98
CA GLY A 80 -4.38 7.13 0.46
C GLY A 80 -4.40 8.38 -0.41
N PRO A 81 -3.27 9.11 -0.52
CA PRO A 81 -3.19 10.33 -1.30
C PRO A 81 -3.31 10.04 -2.80
N HIS A 82 -3.67 11.09 -3.53
CA HIS A 82 -3.61 11.04 -4.99
C HIS A 82 -2.17 10.82 -5.44
N ARG A 83 -1.99 9.86 -6.35
CA ARG A 83 -0.75 9.65 -7.08
C ARG A 83 -1.09 9.35 -8.53
N ALA A 84 -0.49 10.09 -9.47
CA ALA A 84 -0.76 9.93 -10.91
C ALA A 84 -0.58 8.49 -11.40
N VAL A 85 0.43 7.78 -10.87
CA VAL A 85 0.70 6.37 -11.19
C VAL A 85 -0.41 5.39 -10.79
N ARG A 86 -1.35 5.79 -9.92
CA ARG A 86 -2.50 4.97 -9.50
C ARG A 86 -3.82 5.39 -10.16
N HIS A 87 -3.78 6.43 -10.98
CA HIS A 87 -4.99 7.02 -11.57
C HIS A 87 -5.83 5.99 -12.34
N ARG A 88 -5.20 5.21 -13.23
CA ARG A 88 -5.90 4.19 -14.05
C ARG A 88 -6.51 3.08 -13.19
N ALA A 89 -5.75 2.55 -12.22
CA ALA A 89 -6.25 1.48 -11.35
C ALA A 89 -7.42 1.97 -10.49
N ARG A 90 -7.33 3.19 -9.93
CA ARG A 90 -8.43 3.80 -9.18
C ARG A 90 -9.67 4.03 -10.07
N GLY A 91 -9.50 4.51 -11.29
CA GLY A 91 -10.59 4.65 -12.26
C GLY A 91 -11.36 3.34 -12.41
N ARG A 92 -10.66 2.26 -12.75
CA ARG A 92 -11.24 0.95 -13.01
C ARG A 92 -11.81 0.25 -11.76
N LEU A 93 -11.19 0.41 -10.61
CA LEU A 93 -11.53 -0.36 -9.40
C LEU A 93 -12.39 0.40 -8.39
N LEU A 94 -12.59 1.70 -8.58
CA LEU A 94 -13.42 2.51 -7.70
C LEU A 94 -14.39 3.40 -8.48
N THR A 95 -13.89 4.27 -9.38
CA THR A 95 -14.75 5.28 -10.02
C THR A 95 -15.75 4.66 -11.00
N GLU A 96 -15.32 3.70 -11.83
CA GLU A 96 -16.23 2.97 -12.74
C GLU A 96 -17.24 2.13 -11.97
N PRO A 97 -16.85 1.29 -10.98
CA PRO A 97 -17.83 0.60 -10.14
C PRO A 97 -18.83 1.54 -9.45
N ALA A 98 -18.38 2.71 -8.98
CA ALA A 98 -19.28 3.68 -8.36
C ALA A 98 -20.34 4.20 -9.34
N ARG A 99 -19.97 4.45 -10.61
CA ARG A 99 -20.93 4.82 -11.67
C ARG A 99 -21.94 3.72 -11.99
N HIS A 100 -21.49 2.46 -12.00
CA HIS A 100 -22.35 1.31 -12.29
C HIS A 100 -23.23 0.89 -11.11
N LEU A 101 -22.91 1.32 -9.90
CA LEU A 101 -23.60 0.93 -8.66
C LEU A 101 -24.08 2.17 -7.90
N PRO A 102 -25.01 2.98 -8.45
CA PRO A 102 -25.39 4.28 -7.87
C PRO A 102 -26.06 4.18 -6.50
N CYS A 103 -26.64 3.02 -6.16
CA CYS A 103 -27.24 2.76 -4.85
C CYS A 103 -26.21 2.34 -3.78
N ARG A 104 -24.93 2.16 -4.13
CA ARG A 104 -23.85 1.82 -3.22
C ARG A 104 -23.10 3.07 -2.79
N ARG A 105 -22.49 3.02 -1.61
CA ARG A 105 -21.74 4.13 -1.04
C ARG A 105 -20.25 3.86 -1.11
N PHE A 106 -19.53 4.80 -1.71
CA PHE A 106 -18.08 4.72 -1.85
C PHE A 106 -17.42 5.85 -1.06
N VAL A 107 -16.15 5.66 -0.68
CA VAL A 107 -15.36 6.69 -0.03
C VAL A 107 -13.93 6.67 -0.54
N VAL A 108 -13.40 7.86 -0.78
CA VAL A 108 -11.98 8.10 -1.05
C VAL A 108 -11.46 9.06 0.00
N ALA A 109 -10.48 8.59 0.78
CA ALA A 109 -9.87 9.40 1.83
C ALA A 109 -8.38 9.62 1.52
N GLY A 110 -7.94 10.87 1.54
CA GLY A 110 -6.56 11.27 1.30
C GLY A 110 -6.45 12.61 0.60
N ALA A 111 -5.26 13.20 0.69
CA ALA A 111 -5.01 14.52 0.12
C ALA A 111 -4.61 14.49 -1.37
N GLN A 112 -4.52 15.69 -1.94
CA GLN A 112 -3.97 15.97 -3.27
C GLN A 112 -4.80 15.44 -4.45
N TYR A 113 -6.08 15.18 -4.27
CA TYR A 113 -6.96 14.87 -5.39
C TYR A 113 -7.26 16.15 -6.17
N PRO A 114 -6.98 16.21 -7.48
CA PRO A 114 -7.29 17.39 -8.27
C PRO A 114 -8.79 17.53 -8.50
N ASP A 115 -9.26 18.78 -8.55
CA ASP A 115 -10.67 19.12 -8.78
C ASP A 115 -11.18 18.68 -10.17
N SER A 116 -10.25 18.41 -11.10
CA SER A 116 -10.57 17.90 -12.44
C SER A 116 -11.07 16.45 -12.48
N ILE A 117 -11.09 15.75 -11.34
CA ILE A 117 -11.66 14.39 -11.30
C ILE A 117 -13.19 14.49 -11.19
N ASP A 118 -13.86 13.98 -12.22
CA ASP A 118 -15.30 13.82 -12.21
C ASP A 118 -15.71 12.63 -11.32
N TRP A 119 -16.01 12.95 -10.05
CA TRP A 119 -16.45 11.97 -9.08
C TRP A 119 -17.94 11.67 -9.20
N PRO A 120 -18.35 10.37 -9.22
CA PRO A 120 -19.76 10.01 -9.10
C PRO A 120 -20.36 10.54 -7.78
N GLY A 121 -21.62 10.95 -7.81
CA GLY A 121 -22.29 11.54 -6.66
C GLY A 121 -22.43 10.64 -5.41
N ASN A 122 -22.19 9.33 -5.57
CA ASN A 122 -22.17 8.35 -4.49
C ASN A 122 -20.77 8.08 -3.93
N VAL A 123 -19.77 8.90 -4.28
CA VAL A 123 -18.40 8.86 -3.74
C VAL A 123 -18.22 10.00 -2.75
N GLU A 124 -18.07 9.68 -1.48
CA GLU A 124 -17.70 10.64 -0.44
C GLU A 124 -16.18 10.89 -0.48
N LEU A 125 -15.79 12.16 -0.47
CA LEU A 125 -14.38 12.56 -0.41
C LEU A 125 -14.05 13.05 0.99
N ILE A 126 -12.97 12.51 1.56
CA ILE A 126 -12.42 12.91 2.85
C ILE A 126 -10.97 13.34 2.61
N GLU A 127 -10.67 14.61 2.81
CA GLU A 127 -9.33 15.14 2.55
C GLU A 127 -8.25 14.49 3.42
N HIS A 128 -8.57 14.25 4.70
CA HIS A 128 -7.63 13.68 5.64
C HIS A 128 -8.33 12.81 6.70
N VAL A 129 -7.80 11.62 6.92
CA VAL A 129 -8.15 10.77 8.06
C VAL A 129 -6.90 10.68 8.93
N PRO A 130 -6.92 11.21 10.15
CA PRO A 130 -5.76 11.11 11.03
C PRO A 130 -5.51 9.66 11.46
N PRO A 131 -4.26 9.27 11.79
CA PRO A 131 -3.93 7.89 12.16
C PRO A 131 -4.80 7.33 13.30
N SER A 132 -5.18 8.17 14.26
CA SER A 132 -6.08 7.80 15.36
C SER A 132 -7.50 7.41 14.91
N ALA A 133 -7.91 7.81 13.73
CA ALA A 133 -9.23 7.49 13.15
C ALA A 133 -9.17 6.37 12.09
N HIS A 134 -7.99 5.81 11.78
CA HIS A 134 -7.85 4.76 10.78
C HIS A 134 -8.65 3.51 11.15
N ALA A 135 -8.61 3.09 12.42
CA ALA A 135 -9.35 1.90 12.87
C ALA A 135 -10.87 2.06 12.67
N SER A 136 -11.43 3.23 13.04
CA SER A 136 -12.82 3.56 12.79
C SER A 136 -13.12 3.60 11.28
N PHE A 137 -12.25 4.24 10.48
CA PHE A 137 -12.42 4.30 9.03
C PHE A 137 -12.53 2.91 8.42
N TYR A 138 -11.53 2.03 8.67
CA TYR A 138 -11.54 0.67 8.12
C TYR A 138 -12.69 -0.18 8.65
N SER A 139 -13.02 -0.07 9.94
CA SER A 139 -14.12 -0.83 10.55
C SER A 139 -15.48 -0.51 9.93
N ARG A 140 -15.65 0.70 9.41
CA ARG A 140 -16.87 1.16 8.74
C ARG A 140 -16.96 0.80 7.26
N LEU A 141 -15.91 0.20 6.68
CA LEU A 141 -15.91 -0.31 5.31
C LEU A 141 -16.44 -1.75 5.25
N ARG A 142 -17.22 -2.08 4.23
CA ARG A 142 -17.46 -3.47 3.83
C ARG A 142 -16.24 -4.03 3.13
N PHE A 143 -15.70 -3.26 2.16
CA PHE A 143 -14.51 -3.61 1.41
C PHE A 143 -13.49 -2.47 1.46
N ALA A 144 -12.25 -2.79 1.79
CA ALA A 144 -11.13 -1.88 1.72
C ALA A 144 -10.35 -2.12 0.42
N LEU A 145 -10.22 -1.09 -0.41
CA LEU A 145 -9.48 -1.18 -1.66
C LEU A 145 -7.99 -0.92 -1.40
N ASN A 146 -7.15 -1.84 -1.84
CA ASN A 146 -5.71 -1.63 -1.95
C ASN A 146 -5.31 -1.43 -3.41
N LEU A 147 -4.56 -0.37 -3.67
CA LEU A 147 -3.94 -0.07 -4.96
C LEU A 147 -2.44 -0.01 -4.79
N THR A 148 -1.74 -0.96 -5.40
CA THR A 148 -0.30 -1.11 -5.27
C THR A 148 0.44 -0.11 -6.17
N ARG A 149 1.55 0.43 -5.69
CA ARG A 149 2.40 1.33 -6.50
C ARG A 149 3.11 0.54 -7.60
N ARG A 150 3.33 1.18 -8.74
CA ARG A 150 3.95 0.55 -9.91
C ARG A 150 5.29 -0.13 -9.58
N ASN A 151 6.14 0.52 -8.78
CA ASN A 151 7.43 -0.04 -8.39
C ASN A 151 7.27 -1.30 -7.53
N MET A 152 6.28 -1.31 -6.62
CA MET A 152 5.96 -2.49 -5.80
C MET A 152 5.36 -3.63 -6.64
N LEU A 153 4.55 -3.30 -7.67
CA LEU A 153 4.05 -4.30 -8.63
C LEU A 153 5.21 -4.94 -9.41
N ALA A 154 6.20 -4.15 -9.80
CA ALA A 154 7.34 -4.61 -10.57
C ALA A 154 8.29 -5.51 -9.77
N THR A 155 8.45 -5.23 -8.47
CA THR A 155 9.30 -6.05 -7.58
C THR A 155 8.58 -7.23 -6.98
N GLY A 156 7.24 -7.17 -6.87
CA GLY A 156 6.48 -8.11 -6.06
C GLY A 156 6.85 -8.03 -4.57
N TRP A 157 6.35 -8.94 -3.76
CA TRP A 157 6.75 -9.17 -2.36
C TRP A 157 6.85 -7.91 -1.50
N SER A 158 6.03 -6.89 -1.82
CA SER A 158 6.04 -5.56 -1.21
C SER A 158 4.64 -5.19 -0.70
N PRO A 159 4.20 -5.76 0.43
CA PRO A 159 2.87 -5.48 0.96
C PRO A 159 2.76 -4.04 1.45
N SER A 160 1.72 -3.34 1.04
CA SER A 160 1.40 -2.02 1.60
C SER A 160 0.93 -2.16 3.05
N VAL A 161 1.35 -1.25 3.95
CA VAL A 161 0.86 -1.21 5.34
C VAL A 161 -0.68 -1.22 5.41
N ARG A 162 -1.34 -0.62 4.44
CA ARG A 162 -2.81 -0.55 4.32
C ARG A 162 -3.48 -1.93 4.34
N LEU A 163 -2.83 -2.95 3.78
CA LEU A 163 -3.32 -4.33 3.82
C LEU A 163 -3.43 -4.83 5.26
N PHE A 164 -2.38 -4.60 6.04
CA PHE A 164 -2.34 -5.02 7.45
C PHE A 164 -3.29 -4.19 8.31
N GLU A 165 -3.38 -2.88 8.08
CA GLU A 165 -4.32 -1.98 8.77
C GLU A 165 -5.78 -2.41 8.55
N ALA A 166 -6.16 -2.64 7.28
CA ALA A 166 -7.51 -3.05 6.92
C ALA A 166 -7.85 -4.45 7.46
N ALA A 167 -6.92 -5.42 7.35
CA ALA A 167 -7.09 -6.76 7.87
C ALA A 167 -7.27 -6.76 9.39
N ALA A 168 -6.42 -6.03 10.12
CA ALA A 168 -6.49 -5.92 11.57
C ALA A 168 -7.82 -5.31 12.04
N CYS A 169 -8.43 -4.42 11.25
CA CYS A 169 -9.74 -3.82 11.52
C CYS A 169 -10.93 -4.66 11.02
N GLY A 170 -10.69 -5.87 10.50
CA GLY A 170 -11.75 -6.77 10.03
C GLY A 170 -12.42 -6.33 8.73
N ALA A 171 -11.80 -5.50 7.93
CA ALA A 171 -12.31 -5.14 6.61
C ALA A 171 -11.94 -6.21 5.57
N VAL A 172 -12.88 -6.58 4.70
CA VAL A 172 -12.58 -7.44 3.56
C VAL A 172 -11.75 -6.65 2.55
N ILE A 173 -10.63 -7.22 2.11
CA ILE A 173 -9.70 -6.52 1.23
C ILE A 173 -9.96 -6.88 -0.23
N LEU A 174 -10.07 -5.86 -1.08
CA LEU A 174 -9.96 -5.97 -2.52
C LEU A 174 -8.60 -5.38 -2.95
N SER A 175 -7.77 -6.17 -3.59
CA SER A 175 -6.43 -5.73 -4.03
C SER A 175 -6.19 -6.05 -5.49
N ASP A 176 -5.38 -5.23 -6.15
CA ASP A 176 -4.69 -5.64 -7.36
C ASP A 176 -3.73 -6.80 -7.02
N ARG A 177 -3.52 -7.69 -8.01
CA ARG A 177 -2.63 -8.84 -7.84
C ARG A 177 -1.17 -8.44 -8.06
N TRP A 178 -0.29 -8.97 -7.21
CA TRP A 178 1.16 -8.83 -7.33
C TRP A 178 1.85 -10.11 -6.84
N GLU A 179 3.07 -10.35 -7.26
CA GLU A 179 3.84 -11.54 -6.91
C GLU A 179 4.12 -11.60 -5.41
N GLY A 180 3.79 -12.72 -4.78
CA GLY A 180 3.96 -12.95 -3.34
C GLY A 180 2.76 -12.53 -2.48
N LEU A 181 1.66 -12.00 -3.05
CA LEU A 181 0.47 -11.62 -2.29
C LEU A 181 -0.08 -12.81 -1.47
N ASP A 182 -0.18 -13.97 -2.09
CA ASP A 182 -0.77 -15.19 -1.51
C ASP A 182 0.02 -15.70 -0.27
N SER A 183 1.29 -15.27 -0.12
CA SER A 183 2.10 -15.57 1.06
C SER A 183 1.72 -14.75 2.29
N PHE A 184 1.06 -13.62 2.09
CA PHE A 184 0.58 -12.74 3.17
C PHE A 184 -0.91 -12.94 3.44
N PHE A 185 -1.68 -13.18 2.40
CA PHE A 185 -3.13 -13.29 2.44
C PHE A 185 -3.54 -14.48 1.57
N PRO A 186 -3.52 -15.71 2.11
CA PRO A 186 -4.03 -16.89 1.42
C PRO A 186 -5.52 -16.74 1.14
N GLU A 187 -5.97 -17.32 -0.01
CA GLU A 187 -7.39 -17.35 -0.40
C GLU A 187 -8.25 -18.20 0.55
#